data_2935db182406116455ae7c1cc6e9f98d
#
_entry.id   2935db182406116455ae7c1cc6e9f98d
#
_cell.length_a   1.000
_cell.length_b   1.000
_cell.length_c   1.000
_cell.angle_alpha   90.00
_cell.angle_beta   90.00
_cell.angle_gamma   90.00
#
_symmetry.space_group_name_H-M   'P 1'
#
loop_
_entity.id
_entity.type
_entity.pdbx_description
1 polymer ?
#
loop_
_entity_poly.entity_id
_entity_poly.type
_entity_poly.pdbx_seq_one_letter_code
_entity_poly.pdbx_strand_id
1 'polypeptide(L)'
;MMNQPKIKAYWKSAAMLLVAFGVQALLFLLLLYMYVLDKGNPSVLEISGSVLIFASHALPAMLLCTLVAKRLCLRRSVVGTLLFALLSAAGVVLTIAASERILMLIYQRSTTLDWQMYTGVGIMGAIAGAIASLLLPRSSENKSLNIVG
;
A
#
# COMPACT_ATOMS: atom_id res chain seq x y z
N MET A 1 29.77 -9.54 10.13
CA MET A 1 28.85 -10.58 9.62
C MET A 1 27.43 -10.29 10.14
N MET A 2 26.47 -9.98 9.28
CA MET A 2 25.07 -9.75 9.68
C MET A 2 24.42 -11.08 10.09
N ASN A 3 23.78 -11.10 11.27
CA ASN A 3 23.15 -12.29 11.82
C ASN A 3 22.03 -12.80 10.89
N GLN A 4 22.11 -14.06 10.47
CA GLN A 4 21.15 -14.72 9.55
C GLN A 4 19.65 -14.46 9.84
N PRO A 5 19.17 -14.46 11.11
CA PRO A 5 17.76 -14.18 11.40
C PRO A 5 17.33 -12.75 11.08
N LYS A 6 18.21 -11.76 11.20
CA LYS A 6 17.92 -10.38 10.82
C LYS A 6 17.73 -10.22 9.30
N ILE A 7 18.55 -10.91 8.51
CA ILE A 7 18.46 -10.90 7.04
C ILE A 7 17.10 -11.46 6.58
N LYS A 8 16.66 -12.61 7.13
CA LYS A 8 15.34 -13.21 6.80
C LYS A 8 14.17 -12.26 7.13
N ALA A 9 14.23 -11.51 8.23
CA ALA A 9 13.21 -10.55 8.61
C ALA A 9 13.13 -9.37 7.65
N TYR A 10 14.26 -8.89 7.13
CA TYR A 10 14.30 -7.84 6.11
C TYR A 10 13.70 -8.30 4.80
N TRP A 11 14.02 -9.50 4.33
CA TRP A 11 13.47 -10.05 3.09
C TRP A 11 11.95 -10.25 3.16
N LYS A 12 11.41 -10.74 4.28
CA LYS A 12 9.96 -10.86 4.48
C LYS A 12 9.27 -9.49 4.42
N SER A 13 9.85 -8.45 5.02
CA SER A 13 9.29 -7.10 4.99
C SER A 13 9.34 -6.47 3.59
N ALA A 14 10.44 -6.68 2.87
CA ALA A 14 10.57 -6.22 1.49
C ALA A 14 9.59 -6.95 0.56
N ALA A 15 9.45 -8.27 0.70
CA ALA A 15 8.48 -9.04 -0.07
C ALA A 15 7.04 -8.57 0.18
N MET A 16 6.67 -8.28 1.44
CA MET A 16 5.35 -7.78 1.80
C MET A 16 5.07 -6.41 1.14
N LEU A 17 6.05 -5.52 1.15
CA LEU A 17 5.96 -4.21 0.48
C LEU A 17 5.81 -4.38 -1.03
N LEU A 18 6.63 -5.23 -1.65
CA LEU A 18 6.58 -5.49 -3.09
C LEU A 18 5.24 -6.10 -3.52
N VAL A 19 4.70 -7.05 -2.75
CA VAL A 19 3.39 -7.66 -3.04
C VAL A 19 2.28 -6.63 -2.88
N ALA A 20 2.28 -5.85 -1.81
CA ALA A 20 1.27 -4.80 -1.59
C ALA A 20 1.30 -3.77 -2.72
N PHE A 21 2.48 -3.30 -3.10
CA PHE A 21 2.65 -2.35 -4.19
C PHE A 21 2.26 -2.97 -5.54
N GLY A 22 2.68 -4.20 -5.82
CA GLY A 22 2.38 -4.91 -7.07
C GLY A 22 0.89 -5.13 -7.27
N VAL A 23 0.16 -5.56 -6.24
CA VAL A 23 -1.31 -5.71 -6.28
C VAL A 23 -1.98 -4.38 -6.53
N GLN A 24 -1.56 -3.33 -5.83
CA GLN A 24 -2.12 -1.99 -6.03
C GLN A 24 -1.84 -1.45 -7.43
N ALA A 25 -0.64 -1.69 -7.97
CA ALA A 25 -0.28 -1.33 -9.33
C ALA A 25 -1.14 -2.05 -10.37
N LEU A 26 -1.39 -3.36 -10.18
CA LEU A 26 -2.29 -4.12 -11.06
C LEU A 26 -3.73 -3.58 -11.04
N LEU A 27 -4.26 -3.27 -9.86
CA LEU A 27 -5.59 -2.68 -9.73
C LEU A 27 -5.66 -1.29 -10.40
N PHE A 28 -4.61 -0.49 -10.22
CA PHE A 28 -4.52 0.81 -10.88
C PHE A 28 -4.45 0.69 -12.42
N LEU A 29 -3.66 -0.24 -12.94
CA LEU A 29 -3.57 -0.50 -14.40
C LEU A 29 -4.90 -0.97 -14.96
N LEU A 30 -5.65 -1.79 -14.21
CA LEU A 30 -6.99 -2.20 -14.60
C LEU A 30 -7.95 -1.01 -14.70
N LEU A 31 -7.94 -0.12 -13.71
CA LEU A 31 -8.76 1.11 -13.74
C LEU A 31 -8.33 2.04 -14.87
N LEU A 32 -7.03 2.19 -15.11
CA LEU A 32 -6.50 2.98 -16.21
C LEU A 32 -6.94 2.40 -17.57
N TYR A 33 -6.92 1.08 -17.71
CA TYR A 33 -7.40 0.40 -18.90
C TYR A 33 -8.89 0.65 -19.14
N MET A 34 -9.73 0.55 -18.09
CA MET A 34 -11.16 0.89 -18.19
C MET A 34 -11.38 2.36 -18.57
N TYR A 35 -10.58 3.27 -18.01
CA TYR A 35 -10.63 4.68 -18.36
C TYR A 35 -10.26 4.93 -19.84
N VAL A 36 -9.24 4.23 -20.36
CA VAL A 36 -8.85 4.32 -21.78
C VAL A 36 -9.96 3.83 -22.69
N LEU A 37 -10.65 2.74 -22.32
CA LEU A 37 -11.79 2.22 -23.08
C LEU A 37 -12.97 3.20 -23.13
N ASP A 38 -13.21 3.90 -22.02
CA ASP A 38 -14.32 4.87 -21.92
C ASP A 38 -14.02 6.19 -22.66
N LYS A 39 -12.81 6.71 -22.53
CA LYS A 39 -12.39 8.01 -23.09
C LYS A 39 -11.86 7.96 -24.53
N GLY A 40 -11.61 6.79 -25.06
CA GLY A 40 -11.00 6.62 -26.38
C GLY A 40 -9.47 6.63 -26.32
N ASN A 41 -8.77 7.58 -26.93
CA ASN A 41 -7.29 7.62 -26.98
C ASN A 41 -6.73 8.71 -26.05
N PRO A 42 -6.45 8.42 -24.75
CA PRO A 42 -5.73 9.35 -23.91
C PRO A 42 -4.31 9.56 -24.44
N SER A 43 -3.77 10.76 -24.25
CA SER A 43 -2.39 11.05 -24.63
C SER A 43 -1.38 10.25 -23.78
N VAL A 44 -0.23 9.96 -24.36
CA VAL A 44 0.88 9.30 -23.62
C VAL A 44 1.26 10.09 -22.38
N LEU A 45 1.14 11.41 -22.42
CA LEU A 45 1.41 12.29 -21.28
C LEU A 45 0.41 12.09 -20.13
N GLU A 46 -0.87 11.91 -20.43
CA GLU A 46 -1.91 11.65 -19.42
C GLU A 46 -1.70 10.31 -18.74
N ILE A 47 -1.36 9.27 -19.52
CA ILE A 47 -1.08 7.94 -19.00
C ILE A 47 0.17 7.96 -18.11
N SER A 48 1.27 8.54 -18.59
CA SER A 48 2.53 8.59 -17.83
C SER A 48 2.41 9.44 -16.58
N GLY A 49 1.69 10.57 -16.64
CA GLY A 49 1.37 11.41 -15.50
C GLY A 49 0.58 10.66 -14.43
N SER A 50 -0.45 9.92 -14.84
CA SER A 50 -1.27 9.11 -13.92
C SER A 50 -0.46 8.03 -13.23
N VAL A 51 0.42 7.32 -13.96
CA VAL A 51 1.31 6.29 -13.39
C VAL A 51 2.29 6.91 -12.40
N LEU A 52 2.87 8.06 -12.72
CA LEU A 52 3.82 8.74 -11.83
C LEU A 52 3.14 9.21 -10.54
N ILE A 53 1.96 9.81 -10.64
CA ILE A 53 1.16 10.22 -9.49
C ILE A 53 0.82 9.01 -8.63
N PHE A 54 0.34 7.92 -9.22
CA PHE A 54 0.05 6.69 -8.48
C PHE A 54 1.29 6.18 -7.72
N ALA A 55 2.44 6.04 -8.40
CA ALA A 55 3.65 5.52 -7.78
C ALA A 55 4.15 6.41 -6.63
N SER A 56 4.06 7.72 -6.78
CA SER A 56 4.49 8.69 -5.75
C SER A 56 3.67 8.62 -4.46
N HIS A 57 2.43 8.14 -4.52
CA HIS A 57 1.54 7.99 -3.35
C HIS A 57 1.54 6.57 -2.80
N ALA A 58 1.51 5.56 -3.66
CA ALA A 58 1.42 4.18 -3.26
C ALA A 58 2.67 3.68 -2.51
N LEU A 59 3.86 4.06 -2.97
CA LEU A 59 5.12 3.63 -2.35
C LEU A 59 5.28 4.13 -0.90
N PRO A 60 5.15 5.44 -0.59
CA PRO A 60 5.25 5.93 0.77
C PRO A 60 4.17 5.33 1.69
N ALA A 61 2.92 5.20 1.18
CA ALA A 61 1.83 4.61 1.94
C ALA A 61 2.15 3.17 2.35
N MET A 62 2.57 2.33 1.40
CA MET A 62 2.89 0.93 1.68
C MET A 62 4.12 0.78 2.58
N LEU A 63 5.11 1.65 2.44
CA LEU A 63 6.27 1.68 3.33
C LEU A 63 5.84 1.97 4.78
N LEU A 64 5.05 3.02 4.98
CA LEU A 64 4.53 3.39 6.31
C LEU A 64 3.69 2.26 6.91
N CYS A 65 2.77 1.68 6.14
CA CYS A 65 1.94 0.56 6.58
C CYS A 65 2.78 -0.65 6.99
N THR A 66 3.83 -0.98 6.23
CA THR A 66 4.74 -2.08 6.54
C THR A 66 5.52 -1.81 7.85
N LEU A 67 5.98 -0.58 8.06
CA LEU A 67 6.66 -0.17 9.28
C LEU A 67 5.74 -0.22 10.50
N VAL A 68 4.51 0.29 10.36
CA VAL A 68 3.49 0.25 11.43
C VAL A 68 3.10 -1.19 11.76
N ALA A 69 2.85 -2.03 10.75
CA ALA A 69 2.55 -3.44 10.95
C ALA A 69 3.66 -4.17 11.72
N LYS A 70 4.92 -3.85 11.41
CA LYS A 70 6.08 -4.39 12.11
C LYS A 70 6.15 -3.90 13.56
N ARG A 71 5.87 -2.61 13.81
CA ARG A 71 5.83 -2.05 15.18
C ARG A 71 4.72 -2.65 16.03
N LEU A 72 3.54 -2.85 15.43
CA LEU A 72 2.38 -3.46 16.10
C LEU A 72 2.50 -4.99 16.23
N CYS A 73 3.61 -5.58 15.76
CA CYS A 73 3.83 -7.03 15.75
C CYS A 73 2.65 -7.80 15.17
N LEU A 74 2.06 -7.29 14.06
CA LEU A 74 0.92 -7.94 13.42
C LEU A 74 1.27 -9.35 12.99
N ARG A 75 0.38 -10.29 13.29
CA ARG A 75 0.53 -11.71 12.96
C ARG A 75 -0.50 -12.13 11.93
N ARG A 76 -0.20 -13.18 11.19
CA ARG A 76 -1.12 -13.80 10.24
C ARG A 76 -2.29 -14.43 10.99
N SER A 77 -3.36 -13.67 11.13
CA SER A 77 -4.65 -14.02 11.73
C SER A 77 -5.74 -13.21 11.04
N VAL A 78 -7.00 -13.57 11.21
CA VAL A 78 -8.11 -12.79 10.65
C VAL A 78 -8.04 -11.33 11.11
N VAL A 79 -7.80 -11.10 12.39
CA VAL A 79 -7.65 -9.76 12.97
C VAL A 79 -6.43 -9.04 12.38
N GLY A 80 -5.28 -9.73 12.28
CA GLY A 80 -4.07 -9.14 11.68
C GLY A 80 -4.25 -8.78 10.21
N THR A 81 -4.98 -9.60 9.45
CA THR A 81 -5.33 -9.31 8.04
C THR A 81 -6.23 -8.09 7.94
N LEU A 82 -7.28 -8.02 8.75
CA LEU A 82 -8.22 -6.89 8.77
C LEU A 82 -7.50 -5.59 9.17
N LEU A 83 -6.69 -5.63 10.22
CA LEU A 83 -5.91 -4.46 10.66
C LEU A 83 -4.93 -4.01 9.59
N PHE A 84 -4.23 -4.93 8.91
CA PHE A 84 -3.31 -4.56 7.86
C PHE A 84 -4.02 -4.00 6.62
N ALA A 85 -5.18 -4.55 6.26
CA ALA A 85 -6.02 -4.02 5.19
C ALA A 85 -6.51 -2.59 5.49
N LEU A 86 -7.01 -2.36 6.71
CA LEU A 86 -7.44 -1.03 7.15
C LEU A 86 -6.28 -0.02 7.19
N LEU A 87 -5.11 -0.44 7.70
CA LEU A 87 -3.91 0.40 7.69
C LEU A 87 -3.49 0.77 6.26
N SER A 88 -3.54 -0.19 5.34
CA SER A 88 -3.19 0.05 3.94
C SER A 88 -4.18 1.01 3.27
N ALA A 89 -5.49 0.83 3.51
CA ALA A 89 -6.51 1.76 3.02
C ALA A 89 -6.30 3.18 3.57
N ALA A 90 -6.16 3.31 4.88
CA ALA A 90 -5.93 4.59 5.54
C ALA A 90 -4.62 5.23 5.09
N GLY A 91 -3.54 4.46 4.95
CA GLY A 91 -2.25 4.94 4.51
C GLY A 91 -2.30 5.57 3.11
N VAL A 92 -2.97 4.92 2.16
CA VAL A 92 -3.10 5.45 0.80
C VAL A 92 -4.00 6.69 0.77
N VAL A 93 -5.13 6.67 1.46
CA VAL A 93 -6.03 7.82 1.56
C VAL A 93 -5.32 9.03 2.19
N LEU A 94 -4.58 8.82 3.28
CA LEU A 94 -3.84 9.89 3.96
C LEU A 94 -2.72 10.46 3.11
N THR A 95 -1.98 9.64 2.36
CA THR A 95 -0.92 10.14 1.48
C THR A 95 -1.49 10.97 0.33
N ILE A 96 -2.63 10.59 -0.24
CA ILE A 96 -3.31 11.37 -1.26
C ILE A 96 -3.83 12.69 -0.68
N ALA A 97 -4.51 12.64 0.46
CA ALA A 97 -5.02 13.84 1.12
C ALA A 97 -3.89 14.82 1.50
N ALA A 98 -2.76 14.31 1.99
CA ALA A 98 -1.59 15.13 2.30
C ALA A 98 -1.00 15.78 1.05
N SER A 99 -0.89 15.04 -0.07
CA SER A 99 -0.39 15.58 -1.33
C SER A 99 -1.32 16.65 -1.90
N GLU A 100 -2.62 16.44 -1.81
CA GLU A 100 -3.62 17.42 -2.23
C GLU A 100 -3.46 18.72 -1.44
N ARG A 101 -3.29 18.63 -0.11
CA ARG A 101 -3.05 19.80 0.74
C ARG A 101 -1.76 20.53 0.39
N ILE A 102 -0.68 19.79 0.11
CA ILE A 102 0.60 20.38 -0.33
C ILE A 102 0.43 21.09 -1.67
N LEU A 103 -0.25 20.46 -2.63
CA LEU A 103 -0.51 21.08 -3.94
C LEU A 103 -1.38 22.34 -3.83
N MET A 104 -2.40 22.34 -2.96
CA MET A 104 -3.20 23.54 -2.68
C MET A 104 -2.35 24.69 -2.15
N LEU A 105 -1.42 24.40 -1.23
CA LEU A 105 -0.53 25.42 -0.65
C LEU A 105 0.43 25.99 -1.69
N ILE A 106 0.96 25.16 -2.61
CA ILE A 106 1.94 25.57 -3.62
C ILE A 106 1.26 26.33 -4.77
N TYR A 107 0.14 25.81 -5.28
CA TYR A 107 -0.47 26.33 -6.51
C TYR A 107 -1.67 27.23 -6.25
N GLN A 108 -2.06 27.44 -5.00
CA GLN A 108 -3.23 28.26 -4.59
C GLN A 108 -4.52 27.86 -5.35
N ARG A 109 -4.60 26.64 -5.84
CA ARG A 109 -5.77 26.09 -6.51
C ARG A 109 -6.51 25.12 -5.60
N SER A 110 -7.81 25.30 -5.45
CA SER A 110 -8.69 24.34 -4.79
C SER A 110 -8.94 23.15 -5.73
N THR A 111 -8.13 22.12 -5.64
CA THR A 111 -8.44 20.84 -6.25
C THR A 111 -9.11 19.98 -5.16
N THR A 112 -10.44 19.95 -5.15
CA THR A 112 -11.16 18.99 -4.32
C THR A 112 -11.26 17.70 -5.10
N LEU A 113 -10.48 16.69 -4.70
CA LEU A 113 -10.72 15.33 -5.16
C LEU A 113 -12.11 14.89 -4.73
N ASP A 114 -12.84 14.29 -5.64
CA ASP A 114 -14.18 13.80 -5.37
C ASP A 114 -14.11 12.67 -4.33
N TRP A 115 -15.10 12.62 -3.42
CA TRP A 115 -15.27 11.55 -2.43
C TRP A 115 -15.18 10.16 -3.04
N GLN A 116 -15.66 9.97 -4.25
CA GLN A 116 -15.60 8.71 -4.99
C GLN A 116 -14.15 8.26 -5.25
N MET A 117 -13.22 9.17 -5.53
CA MET A 117 -11.81 8.85 -5.71
C MET A 117 -11.16 8.37 -4.40
N TYR A 118 -11.44 9.04 -3.27
CA TYR A 118 -10.92 8.59 -1.96
C TYR A 118 -11.42 7.20 -1.60
N THR A 119 -12.71 6.92 -1.86
CA THR A 119 -13.30 5.60 -1.61
C THR A 119 -12.67 4.53 -2.50
N GLY A 120 -12.54 4.79 -3.80
CA GLY A 120 -11.94 3.85 -4.76
C GLY A 120 -10.50 3.50 -4.39
N VAL A 121 -9.69 4.51 -4.08
CA VAL A 121 -8.29 4.31 -3.69
C VAL A 121 -8.16 3.61 -2.34
N GLY A 122 -9.05 3.92 -1.39
CA GLY A 122 -9.12 3.23 -0.11
C GLY A 122 -9.42 1.73 -0.28
N ILE A 123 -10.37 1.37 -1.13
CA ILE A 123 -10.70 -0.03 -1.45
C ILE A 123 -9.50 -0.73 -2.08
N MET A 124 -8.81 -0.10 -3.03
CA MET A 124 -7.59 -0.66 -3.65
C MET A 124 -6.50 -0.92 -2.60
N GLY A 125 -6.29 0.04 -1.69
CA GLY A 125 -5.35 -0.10 -0.59
C GLY A 125 -5.74 -1.25 0.35
N ALA A 126 -7.03 -1.40 0.66
CA ALA A 126 -7.53 -2.50 1.50
C ALA A 126 -7.29 -3.88 0.86
N ILE A 127 -7.60 -4.04 -0.42
CA ILE A 127 -7.38 -5.29 -1.16
C ILE A 127 -5.88 -5.64 -1.19
N ALA A 128 -5.04 -4.66 -1.54
CA ALA A 128 -3.60 -4.85 -1.58
C ALA A 128 -3.04 -5.24 -0.20
N GLY A 129 -3.50 -4.58 0.86
CA GLY A 129 -3.14 -4.91 2.23
C GLY A 129 -3.59 -6.29 2.66
N ALA A 130 -4.82 -6.70 2.33
CA ALA A 130 -5.34 -8.03 2.63
C ALA A 130 -4.47 -9.12 1.98
N ILE A 131 -4.11 -8.97 0.70
CA ILE A 131 -3.25 -9.91 -0.01
C ILE A 131 -1.84 -9.93 0.59
N ALA A 132 -1.25 -8.76 0.84
CA ALA A 132 0.09 -8.67 1.43
C ALA A 132 0.15 -9.23 2.86
N SER A 133 -0.96 -9.22 3.60
CA SER A 133 -1.05 -9.80 4.94
C SER A 133 -0.78 -11.31 4.98
N LEU A 134 -0.90 -11.99 3.84
CA LEU A 134 -0.54 -13.42 3.72
C LEU A 134 0.94 -13.67 4.00
N LEU A 135 1.78 -12.64 3.87
CA LEU A 135 3.21 -12.68 4.17
C LEU A 135 3.53 -12.32 5.65
N LEU A 136 2.52 -11.98 6.46
CA LEU A 136 2.71 -11.77 7.89
C LEU A 136 3.21 -13.04 8.58
N PRO A 137 4.03 -12.93 9.65
CA PRO A 137 4.55 -14.09 10.38
C PRO A 137 3.40 -14.90 10.99
N ARG A 138 3.50 -16.23 10.92
CA ARG A 138 2.53 -17.15 11.52
C ARG A 138 2.64 -17.12 13.05
N SER A 139 1.51 -17.29 13.73
CA SER A 139 1.44 -17.29 15.21
C SER A 139 2.24 -18.43 15.89
N SER A 140 2.51 -19.52 15.16
CA SER A 140 3.22 -20.70 15.69
C SER A 140 4.75 -20.61 15.67
N GLU A 141 5.32 -19.66 14.96
CA GLU A 141 6.78 -19.57 14.74
C GLU A 141 7.56 -19.15 16.02
N ASN A 142 6.88 -18.63 17.05
CA ASN A 142 7.51 -18.16 18.29
C ASN A 142 7.48 -19.17 19.46
N LYS A 143 6.78 -20.31 19.32
CA LYS A 143 6.80 -21.32 20.39
C LYS A 143 8.12 -22.13 20.43
N SER A 144 8.80 -22.23 19.30
CA SER A 144 10.07 -22.96 19.22
C SER A 144 11.29 -22.18 19.72
N LEU A 145 11.19 -20.85 19.84
CA LEU A 145 12.29 -20.00 20.31
C LEU A 145 12.34 -19.86 21.84
N ASN A 146 11.24 -20.14 22.54
CA ASN A 146 11.17 -20.07 24.01
C ASN A 146 11.41 -21.41 24.73
N ILE A 147 11.75 -22.48 24.00
CA ILE A 147 12.04 -23.82 24.60
C ILE A 147 13.56 -24.09 24.70
N VAL A 148 14.38 -23.18 24.20
CA VAL A 148 15.86 -23.28 24.23
C VAL A 148 16.42 -22.09 25.03
N GLY A 149 15.87 -21.84 26.22
CA GLY A 149 16.39 -20.89 27.17
C GLY A 149 16.42 -21.50 28.56
#